data_ff62cc81cbc950d12d6cdd8f8055b075
#
_entry.id   ff62cc81cbc950d12d6cdd8f8055b075
#
_cell.length_a   1.000
_cell.length_b   1.000
_cell.length_c   1.000
_cell.angle_alpha   90.00
_cell.angle_beta   90.00
_cell.angle_gamma   90.00
#
_symmetry.space_group_name_H-M   'P 1'
#
loop_
_entity.id
_entity.type
_entity.pdbx_description
1 polymer ?
#
loop_
_entity_poly.entity_id
_entity_poly.type
_entity_poly.pdbx_seq_one_letter_code
_entity_poly.pdbx_strand_id
1 'polypeptide(L)'
;KGSPPDLLEKPPGCPFAPRCRFVVDRCREENPPLVPIASDHYSACWMWEEVRNEAIQTGRMKPTAGTTKHVDDSQEQPSDILLEVQNLKKHFPIYRGVLRRRVGAVKAVDGISFNIRRGETLGLVGESGCGKSTAAETILQLLEPTDGQVVFMGQNLTTLKDDQLRQMRRHMQMIFQDPYASLNPRHTVGNIISVGLHTHNVGRREE
;
A
#
# COMPACT_ATOMS: atom_id res chain seq x y z
N LYS A 1 8.62 -12.65 19.65
CA LYS A 1 7.32 -12.65 20.34
C LYS A 1 7.07 -11.24 20.87
N GLY A 2 6.00 -10.56 20.46
CA GLY A 2 5.60 -9.22 20.87
C GLY A 2 4.44 -8.70 20.01
N SER A 3 3.69 -7.73 20.53
CA SER A 3 2.62 -7.06 19.79
C SER A 3 3.16 -5.95 18.91
N PRO A 4 2.50 -5.60 17.80
CA PRO A 4 2.79 -4.38 17.06
C PRO A 4 2.71 -3.16 17.97
N PRO A 5 3.48 -2.08 17.70
CA PRO A 5 3.38 -0.84 18.45
C PRO A 5 1.98 -0.22 18.27
N ASP A 6 1.55 0.56 19.27
CA ASP A 6 0.32 1.33 19.15
C ASP A 6 0.45 2.34 18.00
N LEU A 7 -0.55 2.38 17.14
CA LEU A 7 -0.60 3.34 16.02
C LEU A 7 -0.92 4.77 16.47
N LEU A 8 -1.31 4.95 17.74
CA LEU A 8 -1.57 6.25 18.34
C LEU A 8 -0.29 6.99 18.70
N GLU A 9 0.74 6.24 19.13
CA GLU A 9 2.04 6.77 19.53
C GLU A 9 3.14 6.06 18.73
N LYS A 10 3.58 6.69 17.65
CA LYS A 10 4.70 6.18 16.86
C LYS A 10 5.99 6.28 17.70
N PRO A 11 6.69 5.17 17.94
CA PRO A 11 7.96 5.22 18.66
C PRO A 11 8.98 6.09 17.90
N PRO A 12 9.89 6.77 18.60
CA PRO A 12 10.91 7.62 17.97
C PRO A 12 11.86 6.83 17.07
N GLY A 13 12.11 5.57 17.41
CA GLY A 13 12.97 4.67 16.67
C GLY A 13 12.23 3.69 15.77
N CYS A 14 12.92 2.60 15.43
CA CYS A 14 12.37 1.53 14.59
C CYS A 14 11.11 0.90 15.23
N PRO A 15 9.97 0.90 14.55
CA PRO A 15 8.74 0.30 15.09
C PRO A 15 8.85 -1.20 15.38
N PHE A 16 9.88 -1.85 14.84
CA PHE A 16 10.15 -3.27 15.04
C PHE A 16 11.04 -3.54 16.26
N ALA A 17 11.72 -2.52 16.83
CA ALA A 17 12.67 -2.66 17.90
C ALA A 17 12.17 -3.49 19.11
N PRO A 18 10.93 -3.35 19.61
CA PRO A 18 10.45 -4.09 20.79
C PRO A 18 10.42 -5.61 20.62
N ARG A 19 10.43 -6.12 19.38
CA ARG A 19 10.30 -7.55 19.04
C ARG A 19 11.42 -8.05 18.14
N CYS A 20 12.37 -7.18 17.80
CA CYS A 20 13.50 -7.52 16.96
C CYS A 20 14.59 -8.20 17.80
N ARG A 21 15.04 -9.38 17.37
CA ARG A 21 16.14 -10.10 18.01
C ARG A 21 17.53 -9.50 17.69
N PHE A 22 17.60 -8.65 16.66
CA PHE A 22 18.80 -7.93 16.27
C PHE A 22 18.77 -6.47 16.76
N VAL A 23 17.91 -6.14 17.73
CA VAL A 23 17.77 -4.76 18.22
C VAL A 23 19.08 -4.27 18.85
N VAL A 24 19.49 -3.07 18.46
CA VAL A 24 20.58 -2.30 19.05
C VAL A 24 20.02 -0.98 19.59
N ASP A 25 20.76 -0.28 20.43
CA ASP A 25 20.29 0.97 21.07
C ASP A 25 19.84 2.01 20.04
N ARG A 26 20.59 2.17 18.96
CA ARG A 26 20.22 3.04 17.84
C ARG A 26 18.83 2.75 17.25
N CYS A 27 18.41 1.49 17.25
CA CYS A 27 17.06 1.11 16.79
C CYS A 27 15.94 1.66 17.67
N ARG A 28 16.23 2.04 18.91
CA ARG A 28 15.25 2.61 19.86
C ARG A 28 15.17 4.12 19.76
N GLU A 29 16.26 4.75 19.32
CA GLU A 29 16.42 6.20 19.28
C GLU A 29 16.07 6.77 17.90
N GLU A 30 16.47 6.08 16.83
CA GLU A 30 16.32 6.54 15.46
C GLU A 30 15.60 5.54 14.57
N ASN A 31 14.71 6.06 13.73
CA ASN A 31 14.09 5.24 12.68
C ASN A 31 15.09 5.04 11.52
N PRO A 32 15.40 3.78 11.14
CA PRO A 32 16.35 3.54 10.07
C PRO A 32 15.85 4.11 8.74
N PRO A 33 16.70 4.77 7.96
CA PRO A 33 16.37 5.21 6.61
C PRO A 33 16.19 4.01 5.68
N LEU A 34 15.42 4.19 4.63
CA LEU A 34 15.31 3.21 3.57
C LEU A 34 16.58 3.26 2.72
N VAL A 35 17.41 2.23 2.78
CA VAL A 35 18.68 2.14 2.04
C VAL A 35 18.62 1.05 0.98
N PRO A 36 19.22 1.24 -0.20
CA PRO A 36 19.34 0.21 -1.21
C PRO A 36 20.29 -0.89 -0.72
N ILE A 37 19.87 -2.15 -0.80
CA ILE A 37 20.66 -3.31 -0.41
C ILE A 37 20.95 -4.26 -1.59
N ALA A 38 20.26 -4.07 -2.69
CA ALA A 38 20.51 -4.66 -4.01
C ALA A 38 19.87 -3.76 -5.07
N SER A 39 20.02 -4.07 -6.37
CA SER A 39 19.54 -3.27 -7.49
C SER A 39 18.07 -2.83 -7.38
N ASP A 40 17.18 -3.73 -6.93
CA ASP A 40 15.74 -3.47 -6.77
C ASP A 40 15.24 -3.78 -5.36
N HIS A 41 16.13 -3.78 -4.38
CA HIS A 41 15.80 -4.16 -3.03
C HIS A 41 16.28 -3.11 -2.03
N TYR A 42 15.35 -2.59 -1.25
CA TYR A 42 15.59 -1.59 -0.22
C TYR A 42 15.26 -2.16 1.16
N SER A 43 15.97 -1.72 2.17
CA SER A 43 15.69 -2.10 3.56
C SER A 43 15.75 -0.88 4.47
N ALA A 44 14.80 -0.77 5.39
CA ALA A 44 14.82 0.18 6.50
C ALA A 44 15.23 -0.56 7.78
N CYS A 45 16.50 -0.94 7.87
CA CYS A 45 17.05 -1.68 9.00
C CYS A 45 18.53 -1.35 9.19
N TRP A 46 18.94 -0.97 10.42
CA TRP A 46 20.34 -0.73 10.75
C TRP A 46 21.18 -2.02 10.68
N MET A 47 20.57 -3.17 10.94
CA MET A 47 21.20 -4.50 11.04
C MET A 47 20.83 -5.39 9.84
N TRP A 48 20.63 -4.81 8.67
CA TRP A 48 20.14 -5.56 7.50
C TRP A 48 21.15 -6.64 7.03
N GLU A 49 22.46 -6.40 7.18
CA GLU A 49 23.51 -7.35 6.80
C GLU A 49 23.49 -8.59 7.69
N GLU A 50 23.40 -8.40 9.00
CA GLU A 50 23.33 -9.48 9.99
C GLU A 50 22.06 -10.31 9.81
N VAL A 51 20.94 -9.63 9.61
CA VAL A 51 19.65 -10.29 9.32
C VAL A 51 19.73 -11.13 8.05
N ARG A 52 20.33 -10.59 6.99
CA ARG A 52 20.55 -11.30 5.72
C ARG A 52 21.46 -12.52 5.90
N ASN A 53 22.60 -12.34 6.57
CA ASN A 53 23.59 -13.39 6.77
C ASN A 53 23.00 -14.56 7.58
N GLU A 54 22.24 -14.28 8.64
CA GLU A 54 21.55 -15.33 9.38
C GLU A 54 20.48 -16.03 8.55
N ALA A 55 19.72 -15.30 7.73
CA ALA A 55 18.70 -15.88 6.86
C ALA A 55 19.32 -16.86 5.83
N ILE A 56 20.52 -16.54 5.33
CA ILE A 56 21.29 -17.43 4.44
C ILE A 56 21.80 -18.65 5.20
N GLN A 57 22.40 -18.47 6.36
CA GLN A 57 22.94 -19.55 7.19
C GLN A 57 21.86 -20.55 7.65
N THR A 58 20.67 -20.04 7.96
CA THR A 58 19.52 -20.87 8.39
C THR A 58 18.72 -21.47 7.24
N GLY A 59 19.15 -21.29 5.98
CA GLY A 59 18.47 -21.79 4.78
C GLY A 59 17.10 -21.16 4.51
N ARG A 60 16.76 -20.08 5.22
CA ARG A 60 15.52 -19.31 5.01
C ARG A 60 15.60 -18.41 3.77
N MET A 61 16.82 -18.12 3.33
CA MET A 61 17.09 -17.34 2.14
C MET A 61 18.16 -18.06 1.31
N LYS A 62 17.91 -18.30 0.03
CA LYS A 62 18.96 -18.77 -0.89
C LYS A 62 19.87 -17.59 -1.19
N PRO A 63 21.22 -17.81 -1.24
CA PRO A 63 22.10 -16.80 -1.78
C PRO A 63 21.63 -16.49 -3.20
N THR A 64 21.10 -15.35 -3.45
CA THR A 64 20.88 -14.85 -4.80
C THR A 64 22.28 -14.56 -5.37
N ALA A 65 22.87 -15.53 -6.07
CA ALA A 65 23.88 -15.25 -7.05
C ALA A 65 23.23 -14.25 -8.00
N GLY A 66 23.82 -13.06 -8.06
CA GLY A 66 23.24 -11.93 -8.81
C GLY A 66 22.95 -12.29 -10.25
N THR A 67 21.71 -12.64 -10.50
CA THR A 67 21.16 -12.56 -11.84
C THR A 67 20.42 -11.22 -11.89
N THR A 68 21.23 -10.18 -11.87
CA THR A 68 20.78 -8.87 -12.30
C THR A 68 20.47 -8.97 -13.79
N LYS A 69 19.22 -9.21 -14.12
CA LYS A 69 18.74 -8.55 -15.33
C LYS A 69 18.74 -7.07 -14.96
N HIS A 70 19.82 -6.38 -15.31
CA HIS A 70 19.82 -4.95 -15.48
C HIS A 70 18.69 -4.65 -16.46
N VAL A 71 17.56 -4.22 -15.97
CA VAL A 71 16.74 -3.30 -16.74
C VAL A 71 17.58 -2.04 -16.74
N ASP A 72 18.12 -1.75 -17.90
CA ASP A 72 19.00 -0.61 -18.16
C ASP A 72 18.22 0.66 -17.78
N ASP A 73 18.60 1.28 -16.67
CA ASP A 73 17.95 2.47 -16.07
C ASP A 73 18.16 3.72 -16.95
N SER A 74 18.75 3.53 -18.16
CA SER A 74 19.17 4.61 -19.05
C SER A 74 18.11 5.10 -20.04
N GLN A 75 16.84 4.58 -19.97
CA GLN A 75 15.73 5.12 -20.75
C GLN A 75 14.41 5.03 -19.95
N GLU A 76 14.32 5.72 -18.82
CA GLU A 76 13.05 6.02 -18.19
C GLU A 76 12.25 6.97 -19.10
N GLN A 77 11.42 6.39 -19.95
CA GLN A 77 10.36 7.18 -20.56
C GLN A 77 9.26 7.38 -19.53
N PRO A 78 8.90 8.62 -19.17
CA PRO A 78 7.82 8.93 -18.22
C PRO A 78 6.47 8.32 -18.61
N SER A 79 6.34 7.85 -19.85
CA SER A 79 5.13 7.25 -20.43
C SER A 79 4.81 5.84 -19.96
N ASP A 80 5.71 5.16 -19.23
CA ASP A 80 5.51 3.75 -18.84
C ASP A 80 4.98 3.57 -17.41
N ILE A 81 4.97 4.63 -16.60
CA ILE A 81 4.42 4.59 -15.25
C ILE A 81 2.89 4.55 -15.34
N LEU A 82 2.30 3.47 -14.82
CA LEU A 82 0.86 3.28 -14.76
C LEU A 82 0.25 3.95 -13.52
N LEU A 83 0.90 3.76 -12.38
CA LEU A 83 0.48 4.30 -11.09
C LEU A 83 1.68 4.92 -10.37
N GLU A 84 1.49 6.13 -9.86
CA GLU A 84 2.45 6.82 -9.01
C GLU A 84 1.77 7.25 -7.72
N VAL A 85 2.31 6.85 -6.59
CA VAL A 85 1.86 7.21 -5.25
C VAL A 85 2.93 8.07 -4.61
N GLN A 86 2.56 9.28 -4.18
CA GLN A 86 3.50 10.25 -3.61
C GLN A 86 3.04 10.67 -2.22
N ASN A 87 3.86 10.39 -1.21
CA ASN A 87 3.66 10.78 0.19
C ASN A 87 2.24 10.55 0.72
N LEU A 88 1.61 9.44 0.31
CA LEU A 88 0.22 9.14 0.63
C LEU A 88 0.04 8.92 2.12
N LYS A 89 -0.92 9.65 2.71
CA LYS A 89 -1.28 9.54 4.12
C LYS A 89 -2.77 9.30 4.28
N LYS A 90 -3.12 8.41 5.20
CA LYS A 90 -4.49 8.22 5.68
C LYS A 90 -4.48 8.14 7.18
N HIS A 91 -5.00 9.19 7.82
CA HIS A 91 -5.12 9.32 9.25
C HIS A 91 -6.60 9.34 9.62
N PHE A 92 -7.03 8.47 10.52
CA PHE A 92 -8.39 8.44 11.04
C PHE A 92 -8.46 9.26 12.32
N PRO A 93 -9.19 10.39 12.35
CA PRO A 93 -9.27 11.24 13.53
C PRO A 93 -10.04 10.55 14.66
N ILE A 94 -9.53 10.68 15.90
CA ILE A 94 -10.16 10.20 17.10
C ILE A 94 -10.86 11.38 17.80
N TYR A 95 -12.14 11.22 18.03
CA TYR A 95 -12.96 12.19 18.73
C TYR A 95 -13.34 11.69 20.13
N ARG A 96 -13.32 12.56 21.14
CA ARG A 96 -13.69 12.24 22.52
C ARG A 96 -14.64 13.28 23.11
N GLY A 97 -15.49 12.80 24.02
CA GLY A 97 -16.46 13.62 24.75
C GLY A 97 -17.72 13.98 23.94
N VAL A 98 -18.71 14.56 24.63
CA VAL A 98 -20.02 14.95 24.08
C VAL A 98 -19.86 16.01 22.97
N LEU A 99 -18.87 16.89 23.08
CA LEU A 99 -18.57 17.93 22.10
C LEU A 99 -17.70 17.44 20.94
N ARG A 100 -17.44 16.12 20.81
CA ARG A 100 -16.65 15.50 19.73
C ARG A 100 -15.33 16.23 19.44
N ARG A 101 -14.57 16.57 20.48
CA ARG A 101 -13.27 17.20 20.29
C ARG A 101 -12.26 16.18 19.75
N ARG A 102 -11.51 16.58 18.69
CA ARG A 102 -10.43 15.77 18.14
C ARG A 102 -9.29 15.67 19.17
N VAL A 103 -9.00 14.46 19.65
CA VAL A 103 -7.97 14.18 20.66
C VAL A 103 -6.73 13.51 20.08
N GLY A 104 -6.80 13.03 18.83
CA GLY A 104 -5.70 12.36 18.17
C GLY A 104 -6.09 11.84 16.79
N ALA A 105 -5.25 11.02 16.20
CA ALA A 105 -5.54 10.30 14.97
C ALA A 105 -4.79 8.97 14.92
N VAL A 106 -5.42 7.92 14.38
CA VAL A 106 -4.75 6.68 14.01
C VAL A 106 -4.11 6.89 12.64
N LYS A 107 -2.79 6.80 12.59
CA LYS A 107 -2.00 6.94 11.37
C LYS A 107 -1.90 5.59 10.65
N ALA A 108 -2.96 5.20 9.94
CA ALA A 108 -3.02 3.91 9.27
C ALA A 108 -2.05 3.83 8.07
N VAL A 109 -1.89 4.93 7.35
CA VAL A 109 -0.88 5.12 6.31
C VAL A 109 -0.21 6.46 6.58
N ASP A 110 1.13 6.50 6.63
CA ASP A 110 1.87 7.70 7.05
C ASP A 110 3.07 7.97 6.13
N GLY A 111 2.78 8.39 4.90
CA GLY A 111 3.78 8.87 3.95
C GLY A 111 4.42 7.77 3.10
N ILE A 112 3.63 6.94 2.41
CA ILE A 112 4.15 5.96 1.46
C ILE A 112 4.30 6.58 0.07
N SER A 113 5.38 6.17 -0.64
CA SER A 113 5.64 6.58 -2.03
C SER A 113 6.19 5.39 -2.80
N PHE A 114 5.66 5.15 -4.00
CA PHE A 114 6.12 4.13 -4.92
C PHE A 114 5.49 4.32 -6.30
N ASN A 115 6.05 3.67 -7.30
CA ASN A 115 5.55 3.64 -8.67
C ASN A 115 5.26 2.21 -9.10
N ILE A 116 4.30 2.04 -10.02
CA ILE A 116 4.02 0.77 -10.69
C ILE A 116 4.02 1.03 -12.19
N ARG A 117 4.79 0.26 -12.94
CA ARG A 117 4.84 0.32 -14.41
C ARG A 117 3.76 -0.55 -15.03
N ARG A 118 3.48 -0.34 -16.30
CA ARG A 118 2.56 -1.22 -17.05
C ARG A 118 3.08 -2.66 -17.08
N GLY A 119 2.22 -3.62 -16.72
CA GLY A 119 2.57 -5.04 -16.65
C GLY A 119 3.39 -5.45 -15.44
N GLU A 120 3.72 -4.51 -14.54
CA GLU A 120 4.44 -4.79 -13.31
C GLU A 120 3.50 -5.32 -12.21
N THR A 121 4.03 -6.19 -11.34
CA THR A 121 3.35 -6.66 -10.13
C THR A 121 4.12 -6.19 -8.90
N LEU A 122 3.50 -5.33 -8.09
CA LEU A 122 4.07 -4.88 -6.82
C LEU A 122 3.48 -5.66 -5.66
N GLY A 123 4.34 -6.30 -4.85
CA GLY A 123 3.95 -6.98 -3.61
C GLY A 123 4.01 -6.05 -2.39
N LEU A 124 2.88 -5.75 -1.76
CA LEU A 124 2.82 -5.02 -0.49
C LEU A 124 2.73 -5.99 0.68
N VAL A 125 3.81 -6.12 1.44
CA VAL A 125 3.95 -7.09 2.53
C VAL A 125 4.00 -6.37 3.88
N GLY A 126 3.47 -7.02 4.91
CA GLY A 126 3.49 -6.50 6.29
C GLY A 126 2.56 -7.30 7.19
N GLU A 127 2.65 -7.06 8.48
CA GLU A 127 1.81 -7.73 9.49
C GLU A 127 0.32 -7.36 9.38
N SER A 128 -0.53 -8.14 10.04
CA SER A 128 -1.95 -7.80 10.15
C SER A 128 -2.12 -6.45 10.85
N GLY A 129 -2.98 -5.59 10.32
CA GLY A 129 -3.23 -4.25 10.88
C GLY A 129 -2.21 -3.17 10.54
N CYS A 130 -1.15 -3.46 9.77
CA CYS A 130 -0.14 -2.45 9.41
C CYS A 130 -0.58 -1.45 8.33
N GLY A 131 -1.84 -1.47 7.90
CA GLY A 131 -2.39 -0.48 6.96
C GLY A 131 -2.40 -0.88 5.48
N LYS A 132 -2.05 -2.12 5.10
CA LYS A 132 -2.04 -2.58 3.68
C LYS A 132 -3.39 -2.38 2.97
N SER A 133 -4.47 -2.85 3.58
CA SER A 133 -5.82 -2.70 3.02
C SER A 133 -6.20 -1.23 2.94
N THR A 134 -5.91 -0.46 3.99
CA THR A 134 -6.16 0.99 4.01
C THR A 134 -5.38 1.71 2.91
N ALA A 135 -4.13 1.32 2.64
CA ALA A 135 -3.35 1.87 1.54
C ALA A 135 -4.00 1.57 0.18
N ALA A 136 -4.38 0.31 -0.08
CA ALA A 136 -5.05 -0.09 -1.31
C ALA A 136 -6.38 0.66 -1.51
N GLU A 137 -7.22 0.75 -0.48
CA GLU A 137 -8.49 1.48 -0.52
C GLU A 137 -8.29 2.99 -0.74
N THR A 138 -7.23 3.57 -0.16
CA THR A 138 -6.92 4.99 -0.34
C THR A 138 -6.38 5.27 -1.76
N ILE A 139 -5.57 4.37 -2.32
CA ILE A 139 -5.11 4.46 -3.71
C ILE A 139 -6.28 4.43 -4.69
N LEU A 140 -7.25 3.55 -4.47
CA LEU A 140 -8.46 3.45 -5.29
C LEU A 140 -9.49 4.57 -5.01
N GLN A 141 -9.17 5.52 -4.13
CA GLN A 141 -10.08 6.59 -3.69
C GLN A 141 -11.42 6.07 -3.14
N LEU A 142 -11.41 4.87 -2.53
CA LEU A 142 -12.53 4.38 -1.70
C LEU A 142 -12.49 5.05 -0.33
N LEU A 143 -11.28 5.40 0.14
CA LEU A 143 -11.02 6.24 1.30
C LEU A 143 -10.31 7.50 0.82
N GLU A 144 -10.85 8.66 1.14
CA GLU A 144 -10.21 9.93 0.84
C GLU A 144 -8.86 10.05 1.60
N PRO A 145 -7.74 10.37 0.92
CA PRO A 145 -6.46 10.55 1.57
C PRO A 145 -6.49 11.76 2.50
N THR A 146 -5.71 11.72 3.57
CA THR A 146 -5.50 12.87 4.45
C THR A 146 -4.49 13.85 3.85
N ASP A 147 -3.51 13.31 3.10
CA ASP A 147 -2.46 14.07 2.43
C ASP A 147 -1.77 13.18 1.37
N GLY A 148 -0.97 13.78 0.49
CA GLY A 148 -0.32 13.11 -0.61
C GLY A 148 -1.18 13.02 -1.86
N GLN A 149 -0.66 12.36 -2.88
CA GLN A 149 -1.35 12.24 -4.17
C GLN A 149 -1.19 10.88 -4.80
N VAL A 150 -2.15 10.54 -5.64
CA VAL A 150 -2.17 9.31 -6.44
C VAL A 150 -2.40 9.70 -7.89
N VAL A 151 -1.42 9.43 -8.73
CA VAL A 151 -1.50 9.65 -10.18
C VAL A 151 -1.66 8.30 -10.87
N PHE A 152 -2.73 8.12 -11.62
CA PHE A 152 -3.02 6.91 -12.38
C PHE A 152 -3.24 7.27 -13.84
N MET A 153 -2.50 6.63 -14.74
CA MET A 153 -2.51 6.92 -16.18
C MET A 153 -2.31 8.42 -16.48
N GLY A 154 -1.42 9.08 -15.71
CA GLY A 154 -1.13 10.51 -15.85
C GLY A 154 -2.17 11.47 -15.24
N GLN A 155 -3.24 10.96 -14.60
CA GLN A 155 -4.26 11.77 -13.96
C GLN A 155 -4.20 11.68 -12.45
N ASN A 156 -4.16 12.81 -11.75
CA ASN A 156 -4.17 12.84 -10.29
C ASN A 156 -5.58 12.56 -9.75
N LEU A 157 -5.78 11.36 -9.23
CA LEU A 157 -7.06 10.89 -8.72
C LEU A 157 -7.58 11.69 -7.52
N THR A 158 -6.68 12.24 -6.70
CA THR A 158 -7.05 12.96 -5.47
C THR A 158 -7.70 14.31 -5.74
N THR A 159 -7.60 14.82 -6.98
CA THR A 159 -8.17 16.11 -7.39
C THR A 159 -9.37 15.98 -8.33
N LEU A 160 -9.72 14.74 -8.72
CA LEU A 160 -10.84 14.50 -9.63
C LEU A 160 -12.18 14.66 -8.91
N LYS A 161 -13.17 15.16 -9.65
CA LYS A 161 -14.58 15.16 -9.22
C LYS A 161 -15.18 13.75 -9.37
N ASP A 162 -16.27 13.51 -8.66
CA ASP A 162 -16.93 12.19 -8.59
C ASP A 162 -17.20 11.55 -9.97
N ASP A 163 -17.68 12.34 -10.94
CA ASP A 163 -17.97 11.82 -12.29
C ASP A 163 -16.69 11.40 -13.03
N GLN A 164 -15.62 12.17 -12.91
CA GLN A 164 -14.33 11.86 -13.51
C GLN A 164 -13.69 10.65 -12.81
N LEU A 165 -13.75 10.61 -11.48
CA LEU A 165 -13.27 9.48 -10.71
C LEU A 165 -14.03 8.20 -11.03
N ARG A 166 -15.36 8.29 -11.25
CA ARG A 166 -16.19 7.16 -11.69
C ARG A 166 -15.74 6.60 -13.05
N GLN A 167 -15.33 7.47 -13.97
CA GLN A 167 -14.77 7.05 -15.25
C GLN A 167 -13.42 6.33 -15.06
N MET A 168 -12.55 6.86 -14.21
CA MET A 168 -11.24 6.24 -13.92
C MET A 168 -11.37 4.88 -13.25
N ARG A 169 -12.38 4.68 -12.40
CA ARG A 169 -12.66 3.40 -11.73
C ARG A 169 -12.97 2.25 -12.67
N ARG A 170 -13.31 2.52 -13.95
CA ARG A 170 -13.45 1.48 -14.97
C ARG A 170 -12.13 0.78 -15.29
N HIS A 171 -11.01 1.44 -15.03
CA HIS A 171 -9.65 0.95 -15.29
C HIS A 171 -8.97 0.41 -14.03
N MET A 172 -9.63 0.48 -12.87
CA MET A 172 -9.10 0.03 -11.59
C MET A 172 -10.10 -0.91 -10.92
N GLN A 173 -9.62 -2.04 -10.40
CA GLN A 173 -10.47 -2.99 -9.68
C GLN A 173 -9.78 -3.44 -8.40
N MET A 174 -10.58 -3.77 -7.40
CA MET A 174 -10.12 -4.35 -6.15
C MET A 174 -10.84 -5.69 -5.94
N ILE A 175 -10.04 -6.71 -5.63
CA ILE A 175 -10.57 -7.99 -5.15
C ILE A 175 -10.48 -7.96 -3.63
N PHE A 176 -11.64 -7.98 -2.97
CA PHE A 176 -11.70 -7.98 -1.51
C PHE A 176 -11.29 -9.33 -0.92
N GLN A 177 -10.81 -9.32 0.31
CA GLN A 177 -10.34 -10.51 1.01
C GLN A 177 -11.46 -11.56 1.21
N ASP A 178 -12.70 -11.12 1.39
CA ASP A 178 -13.89 -11.97 1.43
C ASP A 178 -14.72 -11.78 0.16
N PRO A 179 -14.58 -12.67 -0.84
CA PRO A 179 -15.34 -12.57 -2.08
C PRO A 179 -16.85 -12.85 -1.87
N TYR A 180 -17.22 -13.65 -0.88
CA TYR A 180 -18.62 -13.97 -0.63
C TYR A 180 -19.38 -12.80 -0.02
N ALA A 181 -18.77 -12.05 0.89
CA ALA A 181 -19.35 -10.82 1.43
C ALA A 181 -19.51 -9.72 0.37
N SER A 182 -18.77 -9.81 -0.74
CA SER A 182 -18.85 -8.85 -1.85
C SER A 182 -20.03 -9.09 -2.78
N LEU A 183 -20.66 -10.25 -2.71
CA LEU A 183 -21.79 -10.64 -3.56
C LEU A 183 -23.10 -10.55 -2.79
N ASN A 184 -24.11 -9.89 -3.37
CA ASN A 184 -25.43 -9.86 -2.77
C ASN A 184 -26.13 -11.23 -2.94
N PRO A 185 -26.37 -12.01 -1.88
CA PRO A 185 -26.94 -13.35 -1.96
C PRO A 185 -28.39 -13.39 -2.47
N ARG A 186 -29.06 -12.23 -2.57
CA ARG A 186 -30.42 -12.11 -3.11
C ARG A 186 -30.45 -11.92 -4.63
N HIS A 187 -29.28 -11.72 -5.24
CA HIS A 187 -29.17 -11.55 -6.69
C HIS A 187 -28.88 -12.88 -7.38
N THR A 188 -29.40 -13.06 -8.56
CA THR A 188 -29.02 -14.16 -9.43
C THR A 188 -27.60 -13.92 -9.99
N VAL A 189 -26.91 -14.97 -10.40
CA VAL A 189 -25.58 -14.87 -11.02
C VAL A 189 -25.60 -13.92 -12.22
N GLY A 190 -26.64 -13.99 -13.08
CA GLY A 190 -26.79 -13.08 -14.20
C GLY A 190 -26.88 -11.61 -13.76
N ASN A 191 -27.65 -11.31 -12.72
CA ASN A 191 -27.73 -9.96 -12.19
C ASN A 191 -26.39 -9.46 -11.59
N ILE A 192 -25.67 -10.33 -10.88
CA ILE A 192 -24.36 -9.98 -10.32
C ILE A 192 -23.38 -9.62 -11.43
N ILE A 193 -23.31 -10.40 -12.49
CA ILE A 193 -22.43 -10.14 -13.64
C ILE A 193 -22.85 -8.87 -14.38
N SER A 194 -24.16 -8.68 -14.59
CA SER A 194 -24.68 -7.55 -15.37
C SER A 194 -24.58 -6.20 -14.66
N VAL A 195 -24.48 -6.16 -13.32
CA VAL A 195 -24.38 -4.91 -12.56
C VAL A 195 -23.20 -4.04 -13.06
N GLY A 196 -22.03 -4.62 -13.28
CA GLY A 196 -20.87 -3.91 -13.80
C GLY A 196 -21.11 -3.31 -15.19
N LEU A 197 -21.73 -4.08 -16.08
CA LEU A 197 -22.05 -3.65 -17.44
C LEU A 197 -23.05 -2.49 -17.43
N HIS A 198 -24.11 -2.59 -16.62
CA HIS A 198 -25.11 -1.53 -16.50
C HIS A 198 -24.54 -0.26 -15.86
N THR A 199 -23.75 -0.40 -14.79
CA THR A 199 -23.15 0.72 -14.08
C THR A 199 -22.23 1.55 -14.98
N HIS A 200 -21.56 0.89 -15.91
CA HIS A 200 -20.61 1.52 -16.84
C HIS A 200 -21.16 1.74 -18.24
N ASN A 201 -22.44 1.50 -18.47
CA ASN A 201 -23.08 1.58 -19.80
C ASN A 201 -22.33 0.77 -20.88
N VAL A 202 -21.80 -0.39 -20.52
CA VAL A 202 -21.13 -1.31 -21.43
C VAL A 202 -22.15 -2.32 -21.93
N GLY A 203 -22.51 -2.21 -23.20
CA GLY A 203 -23.53 -3.06 -23.83
C GLY A 203 -24.96 -2.50 -23.67
N ARG A 204 -25.66 -2.33 -24.79
CA ARG A 204 -27.12 -2.20 -24.79
C ARG A 204 -27.72 -3.60 -24.64
N ARG A 205 -28.74 -3.73 -23.80
CA ARG A 205 -29.62 -4.89 -23.82
C ARG A 205 -30.32 -4.81 -25.18
N GLU A 206 -29.88 -5.62 -26.13
CA GLU A 206 -30.76 -5.94 -27.25
C GLU A 206 -31.83 -6.87 -26.69
N GLU A 207 -33.08 -6.49 -26.84
CA GLU A 207 -34.28 -7.23 -26.43
C GLU A 207 -34.41 -8.53 -27.17
#